data_eb445a4c13f425afb170e018cbbcfb4e
#
_entry.id   eb445a4c13f425afb170e018cbbcfb4e
#
_cell.length_a   1.000
_cell.length_b   1.000
_cell.length_c   1.000
_cell.angle_alpha   90.00
_cell.angle_beta   90.00
_cell.angle_gamma   90.00
#
_symmetry.space_group_name_H-M   'P 1'
#
loop_
_entity.id
_entity.type
_entity.pdbx_description
1 polymer ?
#
loop_
_entity_poly.entity_id
_entity_poly.type
_entity_poly.pdbx_seq_one_letter_code
_entity_poly.pdbx_strand_id
1 'polypeptide(L)'
;MDIFDLIGPIMVGPSSSHTAGAVRIGLACRRILGEEVAEADITLSGSFAATGRGHGTDKAIVAGLLGMAPDDVRVPDSFSYAQEKGLLFSFAFGDIPLAHPNTARLVLKGERGAEADIEAGSLGGGRIEIRRLGDMSLRFSAEQPTLIIRNEDRPGNVADVSRILSEGKINIATFQVNRNSRGGEAVMVIECDTPPDETLLRRIRALPGILRAVYVSQE
;
A
#
# COMPACT_ATOMS: atom_id res chain seq x y z
N MET A 1 -6.47 24.86 -4.12
CA MET A 1 -5.70 24.38 -2.95
C MET A 1 -6.44 24.95 -1.74
N ASP A 2 -7.09 24.06 -0.99
CA ASP A 2 -7.82 24.46 0.23
C ASP A 2 -6.80 24.77 1.33
N ILE A 3 -7.15 25.63 2.29
CA ILE A 3 -6.30 25.93 3.47
C ILE A 3 -5.99 24.65 4.26
N PHE A 4 -6.90 23.69 4.24
CA PHE A 4 -6.73 22.38 4.86
C PHE A 4 -5.68 21.49 4.16
N ASP A 5 -5.37 21.76 2.89
CA ASP A 5 -4.26 21.10 2.17
C ASP A 5 -2.89 21.58 2.69
N LEU A 6 -2.84 22.72 3.36
CA LEU A 6 -1.63 23.30 3.95
C LEU A 6 -1.43 22.89 5.42
N ILE A 7 -2.50 22.50 6.10
CA ILE A 7 -2.45 21.97 7.46
C ILE A 7 -2.16 20.48 7.31
N GLY A 8 -0.93 20.07 7.64
CA GLY A 8 -0.56 18.66 7.60
C GLY A 8 -1.46 17.78 8.48
N PRO A 9 -1.46 16.46 8.27
CA PRO A 9 -2.25 15.53 9.08
C PRO A 9 -1.84 15.60 10.56
N ILE A 10 -2.75 15.25 11.46
CA ILE A 10 -2.39 14.99 12.86
C ILE A 10 -1.39 13.83 12.85
N MET A 11 -0.22 14.05 13.44
CA MET A 11 0.87 13.07 13.38
C MET A 11 1.81 13.21 14.58
N VAL A 12 2.51 12.12 14.88
CA VAL A 12 3.63 12.11 15.81
C VAL A 12 4.92 12.16 15.01
N GLY A 13 5.62 13.31 15.07
CA GLY A 13 6.91 13.51 14.39
C GLY A 13 6.99 14.82 13.62
N PRO A 14 8.19 15.20 13.15
CA PRO A 14 8.46 16.54 12.64
C PRO A 14 8.11 16.78 11.17
N SER A 15 7.76 15.75 10.40
CA SER A 15 7.64 15.87 8.95
C SER A 15 6.41 15.13 8.39
N SER A 16 5.55 15.85 7.67
CA SER A 16 4.38 15.25 7.01
C SER A 16 4.76 14.26 5.91
N SER A 17 5.89 14.44 5.24
CA SER A 17 6.34 13.49 4.20
C SER A 17 7.18 12.35 4.78
N HIS A 18 8.12 12.64 5.70
CA HIS A 18 9.07 11.65 6.24
C HIS A 18 8.51 10.86 7.42
N THR A 19 7.48 11.36 8.10
CA THR A 19 6.83 10.64 9.19
C THR A 19 5.43 10.19 8.79
N ALA A 20 4.45 11.09 8.63
CA ALA A 20 3.08 10.68 8.32
C ALA A 20 2.96 9.92 7.00
N GLY A 21 3.63 10.39 5.93
CA GLY A 21 3.68 9.71 4.64
C GLY A 21 4.34 8.33 4.73
N ALA A 22 5.41 8.20 5.52
CA ALA A 22 6.09 6.93 5.72
C ALA A 22 5.25 5.92 6.51
N VAL A 23 4.54 6.35 7.57
CA VAL A 23 3.57 5.49 8.28
C VAL A 23 2.48 5.00 7.32
N ARG A 24 1.92 5.91 6.51
CA ARG A 24 0.88 5.54 5.52
C ARG A 24 1.39 4.59 4.45
N ILE A 25 2.64 4.71 4.01
CA ILE A 25 3.28 3.72 3.12
C ILE A 25 3.30 2.35 3.80
N GLY A 26 3.79 2.24 5.03
CA GLY A 26 3.79 0.99 5.78
C GLY A 26 2.39 0.39 5.93
N LEU A 27 1.39 1.20 6.32
CA LEU A 27 -0.01 0.79 6.44
C LEU A 27 -0.59 0.28 5.11
N ALA A 28 -0.38 1.01 4.01
CA ALA A 28 -0.87 0.60 2.70
C ALA A 28 -0.21 -0.71 2.26
N CYS A 29 1.10 -0.86 2.46
CA CYS A 29 1.83 -2.08 2.11
C CYS A 29 1.34 -3.30 2.93
N ARG A 30 1.10 -3.13 4.26
CA ARG A 30 0.49 -4.16 5.10
C ARG A 30 -0.89 -4.58 4.58
N ARG A 31 -1.75 -3.61 4.22
CA ARG A 31 -3.09 -3.89 3.68
C ARG A 31 -3.04 -4.59 2.32
N ILE A 32 -2.10 -4.20 1.45
CA ILE A 32 -1.84 -4.88 0.17
C ILE A 32 -1.36 -6.31 0.42
N LEU A 33 -0.50 -6.55 1.41
CA LEU A 33 -0.13 -7.90 1.83
C LEU A 33 -1.33 -8.70 2.36
N GLY A 34 -2.31 -8.06 2.98
CA GLY A 34 -3.58 -8.65 3.39
C GLY A 34 -3.49 -9.60 4.58
N GLU A 35 -2.39 -9.60 5.30
CA GLU A 35 -2.16 -10.35 6.54
C GLU A 35 -1.10 -9.66 7.42
N GLU A 36 -0.86 -10.18 8.62
CA GLU A 36 0.22 -9.69 9.49
C GLU A 36 1.57 -9.89 8.81
N VAL A 37 2.44 -8.88 8.94
CA VAL A 37 3.78 -8.91 8.35
C VAL A 37 4.72 -9.69 9.28
N ALA A 38 5.34 -10.74 8.76
CA ALA A 38 6.37 -11.51 9.47
C ALA A 38 7.79 -11.03 9.13
N GLU A 39 8.04 -10.73 7.84
CA GLU A 39 9.34 -10.26 7.37
C GLU A 39 9.17 -9.05 6.43
N ALA A 40 10.09 -8.09 6.52
CA ALA A 40 10.11 -6.89 5.67
C ALA A 40 11.54 -6.50 5.28
N ASP A 41 11.87 -6.54 3.99
CA ASP A 41 13.08 -5.94 3.44
C ASP A 41 12.72 -4.58 2.84
N ILE A 42 13.25 -3.51 3.42
CA ILE A 42 12.87 -2.13 3.13
C ILE A 42 14.04 -1.40 2.49
N THR A 43 13.87 -0.95 1.25
CA THR A 43 14.86 -0.09 0.57
C THR A 43 14.34 1.33 0.55
N LEU A 44 15.11 2.26 1.09
CA LEU A 44 14.84 3.70 1.07
C LEU A 44 15.67 4.36 -0.02
N SER A 45 15.06 5.29 -0.79
CA SER A 45 15.70 6.00 -1.89
C SER A 45 15.56 7.52 -1.76
N GLY A 46 16.47 8.25 -2.39
CA GLY A 46 16.45 9.69 -2.46
C GLY A 46 16.50 10.36 -1.09
N SER A 47 15.57 11.27 -0.81
CA SER A 47 15.51 12.00 0.46
C SER A 47 15.22 11.07 1.65
N PHE A 48 14.43 10.01 1.44
CA PHE A 48 14.21 8.98 2.47
C PHE A 48 15.52 8.29 2.87
N ALA A 49 16.42 8.04 1.93
CA ALA A 49 17.74 7.48 2.22
C ALA A 49 18.65 8.49 2.90
N ALA A 50 18.66 9.75 2.41
CA ALA A 50 19.58 10.76 2.88
C ALA A 50 19.27 11.28 4.29
N THR A 51 17.98 11.45 4.63
CA THR A 51 17.53 12.10 5.87
C THR A 51 16.64 11.23 6.74
N GLY A 52 16.33 10.01 6.31
CA GLY A 52 15.32 9.15 6.92
C GLY A 52 15.55 8.86 8.39
N ARG A 53 16.79 8.59 8.80
CA ARG A 53 17.14 8.37 10.22
C ARG A 53 16.93 9.60 11.08
N GLY A 54 17.25 10.79 10.58
CA GLY A 54 17.07 12.05 11.32
C GLY A 54 15.60 12.42 11.54
N HIS A 55 14.72 12.03 10.62
CA HIS A 55 13.28 12.29 10.69
C HIS A 55 12.47 11.06 11.15
N GLY A 56 13.12 9.95 11.48
CA GLY A 56 12.46 8.72 11.94
C GLY A 56 11.63 8.01 10.85
N THR A 57 12.00 8.16 9.56
CA THR A 57 11.30 7.51 8.44
C THR A 57 11.32 5.99 8.55
N ASP A 58 12.44 5.42 8.99
CA ASP A 58 12.62 4.01 9.27
C ASP A 58 11.60 3.51 10.32
N LYS A 59 11.53 4.19 11.47
CA LYS A 59 10.55 3.90 12.52
C LYS A 59 9.11 4.08 12.02
N ALA A 60 8.86 5.12 11.26
CA ALA A 60 7.54 5.43 10.71
C ALA A 60 7.03 4.33 9.77
N ILE A 61 7.87 3.82 8.86
CA ILE A 61 7.50 2.70 7.98
C ILE A 61 7.18 1.44 8.81
N VAL A 62 8.04 1.08 9.77
CA VAL A 62 7.81 -0.09 10.64
C VAL A 62 6.54 0.08 11.47
N ALA A 63 6.27 1.28 12.01
CA ALA A 63 5.01 1.59 12.69
C ALA A 63 3.79 1.29 11.80
N GLY A 64 3.83 1.74 10.53
CA GLY A 64 2.78 1.43 9.56
C GLY A 64 2.64 -0.07 9.27
N LEU A 65 3.74 -0.81 9.15
CA LEU A 65 3.71 -2.27 9.01
C LEU A 65 3.10 -2.98 10.23
N LEU A 66 3.23 -2.39 11.41
CA LEU A 66 2.58 -2.84 12.66
C LEU A 66 1.11 -2.44 12.77
N GLY A 67 0.58 -1.65 11.83
CA GLY A 67 -0.81 -1.16 11.82
C GLY A 67 -1.05 0.11 12.63
N MET A 68 0.02 0.85 13.00
CA MET A 68 -0.10 2.13 13.70
C MET A 68 -0.52 3.24 12.75
N ALA A 69 -1.39 4.16 13.19
CA ALA A 69 -1.76 5.37 12.47
C ALA A 69 -0.67 6.47 12.61
N PRO A 70 -0.66 7.52 11.75
CA PRO A 70 0.34 8.58 11.83
C PRO A 70 0.37 9.37 13.15
N ASP A 71 -0.73 9.40 13.87
CA ASP A 71 -0.91 10.06 15.18
C ASP A 71 -0.72 9.12 16.38
N ASP A 72 -0.37 7.86 16.13
CA ASP A 72 -0.13 6.88 17.20
C ASP A 72 1.15 7.25 17.96
N VAL A 73 1.01 7.45 19.27
CA VAL A 73 2.13 7.83 20.16
C VAL A 73 3.26 6.78 20.21
N ARG A 74 2.99 5.54 19.77
CA ARG A 74 3.96 4.45 19.73
C ARG A 74 4.91 4.49 18.53
N VAL A 75 4.65 5.35 17.53
CA VAL A 75 5.48 5.46 16.32
C VAL A 75 6.97 5.61 16.62
N PRO A 76 7.42 6.46 17.58
CA PRO A 76 8.85 6.59 17.90
C PRO A 76 9.51 5.31 18.43
N ASP A 77 8.72 4.41 19.02
CA ASP A 77 9.19 3.17 19.66
C ASP A 77 8.83 1.92 18.84
N SER A 78 8.44 2.09 17.58
CA SER A 78 7.95 1.03 16.68
C SER A 78 8.90 -0.18 16.58
N PHE A 79 10.21 0.03 16.67
CA PHE A 79 11.19 -1.07 16.62
C PHE A 79 11.07 -2.02 17.83
N SER A 80 10.79 -1.47 19.02
CA SER A 80 10.55 -2.29 20.22
C SER A 80 9.27 -3.11 20.05
N TYR A 81 8.20 -2.49 19.55
CA TYR A 81 6.95 -3.20 19.26
C TYR A 81 7.11 -4.24 18.15
N ALA A 82 7.95 -3.98 17.13
CA ALA A 82 8.27 -4.96 16.11
C ALA A 82 8.96 -6.20 16.70
N GLN A 83 9.94 -5.98 17.59
CA GLN A 83 10.61 -7.07 18.29
C GLN A 83 9.65 -7.88 19.16
N GLU A 84 8.76 -7.21 19.91
CA GLU A 84 7.75 -7.88 20.75
C GLU A 84 6.77 -8.73 19.92
N LYS A 85 6.41 -8.25 18.71
CA LYS A 85 5.52 -8.96 17.76
C LYS A 85 6.25 -9.98 16.88
N GLY A 86 7.56 -10.08 16.95
CA GLY A 86 8.35 -11.00 16.11
C GLY A 86 8.46 -10.59 14.65
N LEU A 87 8.17 -9.32 14.31
CA LEU A 87 8.38 -8.79 12.97
C LEU A 87 9.88 -8.64 12.71
N LEU A 88 10.40 -9.38 11.74
CA LEU A 88 11.77 -9.26 11.27
C LEU A 88 11.84 -8.20 10.16
N PHE A 89 12.78 -7.26 10.27
CA PHE A 89 12.94 -6.25 9.23
C PHE A 89 14.39 -5.87 8.99
N SER A 90 14.69 -5.51 7.74
CA SER A 90 15.99 -4.97 7.33
C SER A 90 15.82 -3.67 6.56
N PHE A 91 16.86 -2.83 6.59
CA PHE A 91 16.92 -1.60 5.79
C PHE A 91 18.13 -1.60 4.86
N ALA A 92 17.88 -1.30 3.59
CA ALA A 92 18.85 -0.92 2.60
C ALA A 92 18.66 0.54 2.19
N PHE A 93 19.75 1.21 1.82
CA PHE A 93 19.74 2.59 1.34
C PHE A 93 20.37 2.62 -0.04
N GLY A 94 19.64 3.07 -1.05
CA GLY A 94 20.12 3.04 -2.43
C GLY A 94 19.19 3.78 -3.39
N ASP A 95 19.66 3.93 -4.63
CA ASP A 95 18.86 4.59 -5.65
C ASP A 95 17.89 3.60 -6.31
N ILE A 96 16.63 3.98 -6.36
CA ILE A 96 15.61 3.33 -7.17
C ILE A 96 15.46 4.16 -8.45
N PRO A 97 15.77 3.63 -9.64
CA PRO A 97 15.74 4.39 -10.88
C PRO A 97 14.35 5.01 -11.14
N LEU A 98 14.33 6.29 -11.55
CA LEU A 98 13.11 7.05 -11.88
C LEU A 98 12.12 7.21 -10.70
N ALA A 99 12.55 6.92 -9.48
CA ALA A 99 11.70 7.05 -8.30
C ALA A 99 11.51 8.52 -7.87
N HIS A 100 10.42 8.77 -7.16
CA HIS A 100 10.22 10.03 -6.44
C HIS A 100 11.28 10.17 -5.32
N PRO A 101 11.75 11.38 -4.95
CA PRO A 101 12.76 11.55 -3.90
C PRO A 101 12.42 10.90 -2.55
N ASN A 102 11.14 10.75 -2.22
CA ASN A 102 10.66 10.12 -0.99
C ASN A 102 10.08 8.72 -1.29
N THR A 103 10.88 7.83 -1.85
CA THR A 103 10.42 6.49 -2.23
C THR A 103 10.96 5.42 -1.29
N ALA A 104 10.08 4.47 -0.97
CA ALA A 104 10.42 3.20 -0.32
C ALA A 104 9.96 2.03 -1.18
N ARG A 105 10.79 0.98 -1.28
CA ARG A 105 10.43 -0.35 -1.79
C ARG A 105 10.38 -1.30 -0.61
N LEU A 106 9.28 -2.03 -0.49
CA LEU A 106 9.08 -3.00 0.57
C LEU A 106 8.84 -4.38 -0.04
N VAL A 107 9.69 -5.33 0.27
CA VAL A 107 9.48 -6.74 -0.02
C VAL A 107 9.02 -7.40 1.28
N LEU A 108 7.78 -7.87 1.29
CA LEU A 108 7.08 -8.31 2.49
C LEU A 108 6.75 -9.79 2.40
N LYS A 109 6.84 -10.48 3.55
CA LYS A 109 6.26 -11.81 3.75
C LYS A 109 5.32 -11.77 4.95
N GLY A 110 4.19 -12.40 4.80
CA GLY A 110 3.17 -12.51 5.82
C GLY A 110 3.28 -13.81 6.62
N GLU A 111 2.66 -13.84 7.80
CA GLU A 111 2.66 -14.99 8.69
C GLU A 111 2.03 -16.25 8.06
N ARG A 112 1.12 -16.09 7.10
CA ARG A 112 0.44 -17.20 6.40
C ARG A 112 0.99 -17.45 5.01
N GLY A 113 2.14 -16.86 4.67
CA GLY A 113 2.87 -17.07 3.44
C GLY A 113 2.48 -16.17 2.27
N ALA A 114 1.71 -15.10 2.48
CA ALA A 114 1.53 -14.09 1.44
C ALA A 114 2.83 -13.34 1.19
N GLU A 115 3.08 -12.96 -0.06
CA GLU A 115 4.23 -12.15 -0.45
C GLU A 115 3.77 -10.92 -1.23
N ALA A 116 4.50 -9.81 -1.06
CA ALA A 116 4.28 -8.59 -1.81
C ALA A 116 5.61 -7.83 -2.01
N ASP A 117 5.83 -7.32 -3.22
CA ASP A 117 6.91 -6.38 -3.56
C ASP A 117 6.26 -5.09 -4.01
N ILE A 118 6.42 -4.02 -3.25
CA ILE A 118 5.67 -2.79 -3.39
C ILE A 118 6.64 -1.61 -3.43
N GLU A 119 6.47 -0.73 -4.42
CA GLU A 119 7.14 0.57 -4.44
C GLU A 119 6.12 1.68 -4.21
N ALA A 120 6.41 2.55 -3.25
CA ALA A 120 5.54 3.64 -2.87
C ALA A 120 6.34 4.91 -2.60
N GLY A 121 5.76 6.06 -2.96
CA GLY A 121 6.34 7.39 -2.72
C GLY A 121 5.45 8.24 -1.83
N SER A 122 6.07 9.05 -0.96
CA SER A 122 5.38 10.11 -0.21
C SER A 122 5.41 11.41 -0.99
N LEU A 123 4.24 11.98 -1.28
CA LEU A 123 4.07 13.20 -2.08
C LEU A 123 4.03 14.48 -1.24
N GLY A 124 4.15 14.36 0.10
CA GLY A 124 3.98 15.47 1.03
C GLY A 124 2.54 15.62 1.53
N GLY A 125 2.35 16.35 2.64
CA GLY A 125 1.04 16.48 3.29
C GLY A 125 0.46 15.16 3.82
N GLY A 126 1.30 14.14 3.99
CA GLY A 126 0.85 12.78 4.33
C GLY A 126 0.31 11.98 3.15
N ARG A 127 0.20 12.55 1.94
CA ARG A 127 -0.26 11.83 0.75
C ARG A 127 0.80 10.86 0.25
N ILE A 128 0.35 9.70 -0.23
CA ILE A 128 1.22 8.66 -0.80
C ILE A 128 0.74 8.25 -2.19
N GLU A 129 1.63 7.62 -2.94
CA GLU A 129 1.32 6.99 -4.22
C GLU A 129 1.99 5.63 -4.28
N ILE A 130 1.22 4.57 -4.51
CA ILE A 130 1.76 3.25 -4.86
C ILE A 130 2.10 3.29 -6.34
N ARG A 131 3.31 2.85 -6.70
CA ARG A 131 3.87 2.99 -8.06
C ARG A 131 4.19 1.68 -8.74
N ARG A 132 4.37 0.61 -7.94
CA ARG A 132 4.67 -0.72 -8.46
C ARG A 132 4.17 -1.81 -7.52
N LEU A 133 3.67 -2.88 -8.10
CA LEU A 133 3.35 -4.14 -7.44
C LEU A 133 3.99 -5.29 -8.23
N GLY A 134 4.96 -5.98 -7.62
CA GLY A 134 5.78 -6.95 -8.33
C GLY A 134 6.44 -6.32 -9.56
N ASP A 135 6.22 -6.91 -10.72
CA ASP A 135 6.76 -6.43 -11.99
C ASP A 135 5.87 -5.39 -12.70
N MET A 136 4.72 -5.04 -12.12
CA MET A 136 3.74 -4.18 -12.77
C MET A 136 3.83 -2.75 -12.29
N SER A 137 4.08 -1.81 -13.21
CA SER A 137 3.95 -0.38 -12.96
C SER A 137 2.47 0.00 -12.93
N LEU A 138 2.08 0.71 -11.88
CA LEU A 138 0.71 1.20 -11.68
C LEU A 138 0.75 2.44 -10.80
N ARG A 139 -0.36 3.19 -10.72
CA ARG A 139 -0.41 4.38 -9.85
C ARG A 139 -1.77 4.52 -9.22
N PHE A 140 -1.80 4.60 -7.89
CA PHE A 140 -2.99 4.95 -7.12
C PHE A 140 -2.59 5.50 -5.74
N SER A 141 -3.44 6.33 -5.16
CA SER A 141 -3.16 7.05 -3.91
C SER A 141 -3.51 6.25 -2.65
N ALA A 142 -4.38 5.26 -2.76
CA ALA A 142 -5.05 4.60 -1.64
C ALA A 142 -5.85 5.56 -0.72
N GLU A 143 -6.14 6.79 -1.16
CA GLU A 143 -7.00 7.75 -0.44
C GLU A 143 -8.47 7.36 -0.56
N GLN A 144 -8.84 6.80 -1.70
CA GLN A 144 -10.16 6.24 -1.94
C GLN A 144 -10.21 4.75 -1.57
N PRO A 145 -11.38 4.20 -1.25
CA PRO A 145 -11.59 2.77 -1.16
C PRO A 145 -11.09 2.06 -2.42
N THR A 146 -10.01 1.29 -2.33
CA THR A 146 -9.31 0.71 -3.48
C THR A 146 -9.29 -0.80 -3.41
N LEU A 147 -9.82 -1.45 -4.46
CA LEU A 147 -9.67 -2.88 -4.68
C LEU A 147 -8.44 -3.15 -5.53
N ILE A 148 -7.60 -4.08 -5.09
CA ILE A 148 -6.46 -4.58 -5.85
C ILE A 148 -6.69 -6.06 -6.07
N ILE A 149 -6.81 -6.46 -7.36
CA ILE A 149 -7.17 -7.81 -7.76
C ILE A 149 -6.08 -8.35 -8.70
N ARG A 150 -5.35 -9.38 -8.27
CA ARG A 150 -4.50 -10.17 -9.16
C ARG A 150 -5.33 -11.24 -9.82
N ASN A 151 -5.21 -11.37 -11.14
CA ASN A 151 -5.99 -12.32 -11.92
C ASN A 151 -5.18 -12.85 -13.12
N GLU A 152 -5.62 -13.98 -13.65
CA GLU A 152 -5.17 -14.45 -14.96
C GLU A 152 -5.59 -13.44 -16.05
N ASP A 153 -4.71 -13.13 -17.01
CA ASP A 153 -5.03 -12.25 -18.15
C ASP A 153 -5.88 -13.00 -19.17
N ARG A 154 -7.19 -13.06 -18.91
CA ARG A 154 -8.18 -13.74 -19.78
C ARG A 154 -9.44 -12.91 -19.96
N PRO A 155 -10.18 -13.11 -21.08
CA PRO A 155 -11.47 -12.49 -21.29
C PRO A 155 -12.47 -12.86 -20.18
N GLY A 156 -13.32 -11.91 -19.79
CA GLY A 156 -14.39 -12.06 -18.82
C GLY A 156 -14.07 -11.54 -17.42
N ASN A 157 -12.85 -11.65 -16.93
CA ASN A 157 -12.51 -11.25 -15.55
C ASN A 157 -12.90 -9.81 -15.21
N VAL A 158 -12.63 -8.85 -16.11
CA VAL A 158 -13.03 -7.44 -15.93
C VAL A 158 -14.55 -7.30 -15.86
N ALA A 159 -15.29 -7.97 -16.74
CA ALA A 159 -16.75 -7.92 -16.78
C ALA A 159 -17.36 -8.53 -15.52
N ASP A 160 -16.83 -9.68 -15.06
CA ASP A 160 -17.34 -10.38 -13.89
C ASP A 160 -17.12 -9.57 -12.60
N VAL A 161 -15.95 -8.97 -12.43
CA VAL A 161 -15.65 -8.06 -11.31
C VAL A 161 -16.57 -6.84 -11.34
N SER A 162 -16.68 -6.17 -12.49
CA SER A 162 -17.53 -4.97 -12.63
C SER A 162 -19.01 -5.28 -12.35
N ARG A 163 -19.49 -6.46 -12.77
CA ARG A 163 -20.86 -6.91 -12.50
C ARG A 163 -21.10 -7.09 -11.00
N ILE A 164 -20.18 -7.74 -10.27
CA ILE A 164 -20.31 -7.91 -8.81
C ILE A 164 -20.34 -6.55 -8.10
N LEU A 165 -19.49 -5.61 -8.50
CA LEU A 165 -19.50 -4.25 -7.94
C LEU A 165 -20.82 -3.53 -8.23
N SER A 166 -21.33 -3.63 -9.45
CA SER A 166 -22.61 -3.05 -9.86
C SER A 166 -23.79 -3.63 -9.07
N GLU A 167 -23.84 -4.95 -8.88
CA GLU A 167 -24.86 -5.61 -8.05
C GLU A 167 -24.81 -5.15 -6.59
N GLY A 168 -23.60 -4.88 -6.08
CA GLY A 168 -23.36 -4.28 -4.76
C GLY A 168 -23.63 -2.78 -4.69
N LYS A 169 -24.06 -2.15 -5.79
CA LYS A 169 -24.25 -0.70 -5.92
C LYS A 169 -23.00 0.12 -5.62
N ILE A 170 -21.83 -0.45 -5.85
CA ILE A 170 -20.53 0.23 -5.72
C ILE A 170 -20.26 0.97 -7.03
N ASN A 171 -20.13 2.30 -6.95
CA ASN A 171 -19.68 3.10 -8.08
C ASN A 171 -18.17 3.07 -8.19
N ILE A 172 -17.66 2.98 -9.43
CA ILE A 172 -16.23 2.93 -9.75
C ILE A 172 -15.80 4.35 -10.13
N ALA A 173 -14.84 4.91 -9.40
CA ALA A 173 -14.24 6.21 -9.69
C ALA A 173 -13.11 6.07 -10.72
N THR A 174 -12.19 5.10 -10.53
CA THR A 174 -11.15 4.77 -11.50
C THR A 174 -11.01 3.27 -11.67
N PHE A 175 -10.62 2.84 -12.86
CA PHE A 175 -10.38 1.44 -13.15
C PHE A 175 -9.13 1.30 -14.04
N GLN A 176 -8.10 0.71 -13.50
CA GLN A 176 -6.85 0.42 -14.20
C GLN A 176 -6.68 -1.09 -14.32
N VAL A 177 -6.23 -1.56 -15.48
CA VAL A 177 -5.82 -2.95 -15.70
C VAL A 177 -4.41 -2.93 -16.25
N ASN A 178 -3.48 -3.54 -15.53
CA ASN A 178 -2.09 -3.68 -15.93
C ASN A 178 -1.75 -5.16 -16.02
N ARG A 179 -0.95 -5.55 -17.00
CA ARG A 179 -0.48 -6.93 -17.19
C ARG A 179 1.01 -6.96 -17.50
N ASN A 180 1.67 -8.01 -17.07
CA ASN A 180 3.07 -8.24 -17.37
C ASN A 180 3.27 -8.80 -18.80
N SER A 181 2.37 -9.68 -19.24
CA SER A 181 2.41 -10.29 -20.59
C SER A 181 1.02 -10.75 -21.01
N ARG A 182 0.82 -10.93 -22.31
CA ARG A 182 -0.44 -11.47 -22.84
C ARG A 182 -0.65 -12.90 -22.37
N GLY A 183 -1.80 -13.16 -21.73
CA GLY A 183 -2.16 -14.48 -21.19
C GLY A 183 -1.42 -14.86 -19.89
N GLY A 184 -0.63 -13.95 -19.32
CA GLY A 184 0.02 -14.11 -18.03
C GLY A 184 -0.85 -13.63 -16.86
N GLU A 185 -0.24 -12.91 -15.93
CA GLU A 185 -0.97 -12.27 -14.84
C GLU A 185 -1.31 -10.81 -15.15
N ALA A 186 -2.44 -10.36 -14.62
CA ALA A 186 -2.87 -8.98 -14.62
C ALA A 186 -3.22 -8.51 -13.21
N VAL A 187 -3.17 -7.20 -13.00
CA VAL A 187 -3.65 -6.52 -11.79
C VAL A 187 -4.70 -5.50 -12.18
N MET A 188 -5.88 -5.60 -11.58
CA MET A 188 -6.88 -4.56 -11.59
C MET A 188 -6.72 -3.71 -10.34
N VAL A 189 -6.68 -2.39 -10.51
CA VAL A 189 -6.76 -1.40 -9.44
C VAL A 189 -8.05 -0.62 -9.66
N ILE A 190 -8.98 -0.72 -8.72
CA ILE A 190 -10.33 -0.17 -8.82
C ILE A 190 -10.57 0.73 -7.61
N GLU A 191 -10.58 2.04 -7.83
CA GLU A 191 -10.97 3.00 -6.80
C GLU A 191 -12.49 3.17 -6.83
N CYS A 192 -13.12 3.08 -5.68
CA CYS A 192 -14.57 3.09 -5.51
C CYS A 192 -15.01 4.26 -4.64
N ASP A 193 -16.24 4.75 -4.83
CA ASP A 193 -16.81 5.82 -4.00
C ASP A 193 -17.15 5.33 -2.59
N THR A 194 -17.42 4.02 -2.46
CA THR A 194 -17.76 3.39 -1.17
C THR A 194 -17.02 2.07 -1.01
N PRO A 195 -16.65 1.67 0.23
CA PRO A 195 -15.95 0.42 0.47
C PRO A 195 -16.83 -0.80 0.13
N PRO A 196 -16.30 -1.81 -0.59
CA PRO A 196 -16.98 -3.09 -0.75
C PRO A 196 -17.01 -3.82 0.59
N ASP A 197 -18.15 -4.45 0.88
CA ASP A 197 -18.28 -5.29 2.06
C ASP A 197 -17.56 -6.65 1.89
N GLU A 198 -17.38 -7.39 2.98
CA GLU A 198 -16.71 -8.69 2.94
C GLU A 198 -17.49 -9.73 2.11
N THR A 199 -18.79 -9.56 1.94
CA THR A 199 -19.61 -10.46 1.09
C THR A 199 -19.25 -10.26 -0.38
N LEU A 200 -19.13 -9.02 -0.83
CA LEU A 200 -18.67 -8.69 -2.19
C LEU A 200 -17.22 -9.17 -2.42
N LEU A 201 -16.34 -8.93 -1.45
CA LEU A 201 -14.94 -9.39 -1.55
C LEU A 201 -14.84 -10.91 -1.68
N ARG A 202 -15.63 -11.67 -0.90
CA ARG A 202 -15.67 -13.15 -1.01
C ARG A 202 -16.18 -13.59 -2.37
N ARG A 203 -17.21 -12.93 -2.91
CA ARG A 203 -17.71 -13.23 -4.26
C ARG A 203 -16.66 -12.98 -5.34
N ILE A 204 -15.93 -11.87 -5.25
CA ILE A 204 -14.84 -11.56 -6.18
C ILE A 204 -13.72 -12.60 -6.06
N ARG A 205 -13.31 -12.96 -4.84
CA ARG A 205 -12.28 -13.99 -4.60
C ARG A 205 -12.66 -15.36 -5.12
N ALA A 206 -13.96 -15.66 -5.19
CA ALA A 206 -14.49 -16.93 -5.69
C ALA A 206 -14.60 -17.01 -7.23
N LEU A 207 -14.39 -15.91 -7.93
CA LEU A 207 -14.44 -15.91 -9.40
C LEU A 207 -13.29 -16.75 -9.97
N PRO A 208 -13.56 -17.57 -11.01
CA PRO A 208 -12.50 -18.28 -11.71
C PRO A 208 -11.46 -17.33 -12.27
N GLY A 209 -10.16 -17.63 -12.13
CA GLY A 209 -9.06 -16.82 -12.62
C GLY A 209 -8.72 -15.61 -11.75
N ILE A 210 -9.41 -15.38 -10.65
CA ILE A 210 -8.94 -14.43 -9.61
C ILE A 210 -7.96 -15.17 -8.71
N LEU A 211 -6.74 -14.66 -8.65
CA LEU A 211 -5.65 -15.23 -7.86
C LEU A 211 -5.66 -14.65 -6.45
N ARG A 212 -6.00 -13.36 -6.35
CA ARG A 212 -6.06 -12.64 -5.08
C ARG A 212 -6.89 -11.37 -5.22
N ALA A 213 -7.64 -11.02 -4.17
CA ALA A 213 -8.31 -9.73 -4.07
C ALA A 213 -8.16 -9.18 -2.65
N VAL A 214 -7.65 -7.96 -2.53
CA VAL A 214 -7.49 -7.22 -1.29
C VAL A 214 -8.15 -5.85 -1.40
N TYR A 215 -8.57 -5.33 -0.26
CA TYR A 215 -9.12 -3.98 -0.13
C TYR A 215 -8.14 -3.12 0.65
N VAL A 216 -7.91 -1.92 0.18
CA VAL A 216 -7.03 -0.91 0.79
C VAL A 216 -7.79 0.38 0.96
N SER A 217 -7.69 1.00 2.14
CA SER A 217 -8.19 2.34 2.45
C SER A 217 -7.20 3.03 3.37
N GLN A 218 -7.25 4.34 3.51
CA GLN A 218 -6.44 5.06 4.51
C GLN A 218 -7.11 5.06 5.90
N GLU A 219 -8.39 4.72 6.01
CA GLU A 219 -9.13 4.59 7.26
C GLU A 219 -9.01 3.18 7.86
#